data_d9d91f07466d077818fb47a2d2264e75
#
_entry.id   d9d91f07466d077818fb47a2d2264e75
#
_cell.length_a   1.000
_cell.length_b   1.000
_cell.length_c   1.000
_cell.angle_alpha   90.00
_cell.angle_beta   90.00
_cell.angle_gamma   90.00
#
_symmetry.space_group_name_H-M   'P 1'
#
loop_
_entity.id
_entity.type
_entity.pdbx_description
1 polymer ?
#
loop_
_entity_poly.entity_id
_entity_poly.type
_entity_poly.pdbx_seq_one_letter_code
_entity_poly.pdbx_strand_id
1 'polypeptide(L)'
;MKRISLLITLFGLISQMLMAQVGINQVIPRDTSFTPYSAWVNIKNNFPEARIVKPQLPAGVRSEADVVYATLPNTPYGKRELHLDLFRPEKPGKYPVLLLVHGGGWRSGNKSMDIPLAQQIAAKGYVTATVEHRLSPEALYPAAVYDIKAAVRFLRANAKKYNIDPDKIAIMGSSAGGQLASLVGATAGVKKFEGNEGNPEFSSDVQAIIDMDGILDFTDPNESAKDTDPTRRSAGTFWFGATFKEAPEKWIEASPIQYIGKFTPPILFINSALPRFHAGRDSAILILNKHHIYSEVHTIPNTPHPFWLFHPWFEPTVNYMVDFLDKVLK
;
A
#
# COMPACT_ATOMS: atom_id res chain seq x y z
N MET A 1 -25.82 -21.04 54.76
CA MET A 1 -24.88 -20.13 54.08
C MET A 1 -24.15 -20.75 52.87
N LYS A 2 -23.95 -22.08 52.72
CA LYS A 2 -23.22 -22.70 51.58
C LYS A 2 -24.02 -22.82 50.26
N ARG A 3 -25.36 -22.68 50.26
CA ARG A 3 -26.18 -22.79 49.03
C ARG A 3 -26.30 -21.47 48.22
N ILE A 4 -26.11 -20.33 48.85
CA ILE A 4 -26.21 -19.02 48.18
C ILE A 4 -24.92 -18.69 47.38
N SER A 5 -23.75 -19.13 47.87
CA SER A 5 -22.48 -18.93 47.17
C SER A 5 -22.38 -19.72 45.85
N LEU A 6 -23.03 -20.89 45.75
CA LEU A 6 -23.00 -21.72 44.54
C LEU A 6 -23.86 -21.14 43.41
N LEU A 7 -24.99 -20.46 43.77
CA LEU A 7 -25.86 -19.80 42.79
C LEU A 7 -25.24 -18.56 42.16
N ILE A 8 -24.47 -17.79 42.95
CA ILE A 8 -23.79 -16.56 42.46
C ILE A 8 -22.64 -16.93 41.51
N THR A 9 -21.90 -18.00 41.79
CA THR A 9 -20.80 -18.47 40.92
C THR A 9 -21.36 -19.05 39.61
N LEU A 10 -22.49 -19.72 39.61
CA LEU A 10 -23.13 -20.27 38.41
C LEU A 10 -23.68 -19.15 37.50
N PHE A 11 -24.27 -18.10 38.10
CA PHE A 11 -24.77 -16.93 37.34
C PHE A 11 -23.65 -16.12 36.73
N GLY A 12 -22.50 -16.00 37.39
CA GLY A 12 -21.30 -15.33 36.86
C GLY A 12 -20.69 -16.08 35.67
N LEU A 13 -20.64 -17.40 35.72
CA LEU A 13 -20.14 -18.25 34.63
C LEU A 13 -21.09 -18.27 33.41
N ILE A 14 -22.43 -18.27 33.64
CA ILE A 14 -23.41 -18.18 32.55
C ILE A 14 -23.37 -16.80 31.90
N SER A 15 -23.18 -15.73 32.66
CA SER A 15 -23.01 -14.36 32.12
C SER A 15 -21.74 -14.23 31.28
N GLN A 16 -20.64 -14.86 31.69
CA GLN A 16 -19.40 -14.88 30.89
C GLN A 16 -19.51 -15.74 29.63
N MET A 17 -20.23 -16.87 29.68
CA MET A 17 -20.50 -17.70 28.51
C MET A 17 -21.48 -17.04 27.50
N LEU A 18 -22.47 -16.25 27.97
CA LEU A 18 -23.36 -15.51 27.08
C LEU A 18 -22.65 -14.32 26.38
N MET A 19 -21.66 -13.71 27.04
CA MET A 19 -20.86 -12.65 26.40
C MET A 19 -19.89 -13.19 25.32
N ALA A 20 -19.52 -14.47 25.41
CA ALA A 20 -18.66 -15.13 24.41
C ALA A 20 -19.42 -15.58 23.15
N GLN A 21 -20.75 -15.50 23.11
CA GLN A 21 -21.58 -15.99 22.01
C GLN A 21 -22.31 -14.90 21.21
N VAL A 22 -22.24 -13.65 21.61
CA VAL A 22 -22.67 -12.53 20.76
C VAL A 22 -21.45 -12.06 19.97
N GLY A 23 -21.14 -12.77 18.91
CA GLY A 23 -20.31 -12.25 17.84
C GLY A 23 -21.04 -11.08 17.19
N ILE A 24 -21.00 -9.93 17.85
CA ILE A 24 -21.37 -8.67 17.20
C ILE A 24 -20.33 -8.51 16.07
N ASN A 25 -20.76 -8.66 14.83
CA ASN A 25 -20.00 -8.20 13.69
C ASN A 25 -19.80 -6.69 13.87
N GLN A 26 -18.74 -6.31 14.58
CA GLN A 26 -18.42 -4.91 14.76
C GLN A 26 -18.07 -4.35 13.38
N VAL A 27 -18.69 -3.22 13.03
CA VAL A 27 -18.40 -2.53 11.77
C VAL A 27 -16.94 -2.09 11.79
N ILE A 28 -16.18 -2.51 10.79
CA ILE A 28 -14.78 -2.09 10.61
C ILE A 28 -14.77 -0.56 10.43
N PRO A 29 -14.05 0.19 11.28
CA PRO A 29 -13.99 1.63 11.15
C PRO A 29 -13.24 2.00 9.87
N ARG A 30 -13.83 2.90 9.08
CA ARG A 30 -13.27 3.38 7.81
C ARG A 30 -13.34 4.89 7.73
N ASP A 31 -12.24 5.48 7.28
CA ASP A 31 -12.21 6.87 6.86
C ASP A 31 -12.37 6.91 5.33
N THR A 32 -13.45 7.51 4.87
CA THR A 32 -13.78 7.63 3.45
C THR A 32 -13.52 9.04 2.90
N SER A 33 -12.76 9.86 3.60
CA SER A 33 -12.57 11.27 3.25
C SER A 33 -11.72 11.48 1.99
N PHE A 34 -10.76 10.58 1.70
CA PHE A 34 -9.91 10.67 0.52
C PHE A 34 -10.47 9.83 -0.63
N THR A 35 -10.90 10.52 -1.68
CA THR A 35 -11.42 9.96 -2.93
C THR A 35 -10.88 10.77 -4.11
N PRO A 36 -10.91 10.27 -5.35
CA PRO A 36 -10.57 11.09 -6.53
C PRO A 36 -11.39 12.39 -6.61
N TYR A 37 -12.65 12.35 -6.18
CA TYR A 37 -13.50 13.54 -6.18
C TYR A 37 -13.09 14.55 -5.11
N SER A 38 -12.88 14.13 -3.85
CA SER A 38 -12.43 15.04 -2.80
C SER A 38 -11.05 15.63 -3.11
N ALA A 39 -10.14 14.82 -3.69
CA ALA A 39 -8.85 15.30 -4.18
C ALA A 39 -9.02 16.38 -5.27
N TRP A 40 -9.90 16.15 -6.25
CA TRP A 40 -10.19 17.12 -7.30
C TRP A 40 -10.77 18.41 -6.73
N VAL A 41 -11.71 18.35 -5.80
CA VAL A 41 -12.28 19.54 -5.15
C VAL A 41 -11.19 20.40 -4.53
N ASN A 42 -10.17 19.80 -3.93
CA ASN A 42 -9.07 20.50 -3.28
C ASN A 42 -8.11 21.19 -4.26
N ILE A 43 -7.96 20.66 -5.49
CA ILE A 43 -6.96 21.16 -6.45
C ILE A 43 -7.55 21.99 -7.59
N LYS A 44 -8.83 21.84 -7.94
CA LYS A 44 -9.46 22.38 -9.16
C LYS A 44 -9.31 23.89 -9.36
N ASN A 45 -9.16 24.67 -8.28
CA ASN A 45 -8.99 26.13 -8.38
C ASN A 45 -7.56 26.50 -8.78
N ASN A 46 -6.56 25.71 -8.37
CA ASN A 46 -5.15 25.93 -8.70
C ASN A 46 -4.73 25.19 -9.98
N PHE A 47 -5.47 24.14 -10.36
CA PHE A 47 -5.23 23.31 -11.54
C PHE A 47 -6.55 23.11 -12.30
N PRO A 48 -7.03 24.15 -13.00
CA PRO A 48 -8.32 24.12 -13.68
C PRO A 48 -8.39 23.12 -14.85
N GLU A 49 -7.24 22.69 -15.35
CA GLU A 49 -7.10 21.64 -16.37
C GLU A 49 -7.34 20.23 -15.83
N ALA A 50 -7.24 20.03 -14.51
CA ALA A 50 -7.35 18.71 -13.89
C ALA A 50 -8.72 18.06 -14.14
N ARG A 51 -8.71 16.85 -14.67
CA ARG A 51 -9.90 16.01 -14.89
C ARG A 51 -9.70 14.66 -14.27
N ILE A 52 -10.66 14.19 -13.47
CA ILE A 52 -10.61 12.88 -12.82
C ILE A 52 -10.52 11.79 -13.90
N VAL A 53 -9.53 10.93 -13.78
CA VAL A 53 -9.40 9.74 -14.63
C VAL A 53 -10.45 8.71 -14.22
N LYS A 54 -11.19 8.19 -15.19
CA LYS A 54 -12.22 7.19 -14.96
C LYS A 54 -11.71 5.81 -15.35
N PRO A 55 -12.08 4.74 -14.62
CA PRO A 55 -11.83 3.38 -15.03
C PRO A 55 -12.42 3.11 -16.43
N GLN A 56 -11.60 2.52 -17.29
CA GLN A 56 -12.02 2.08 -18.61
C GLN A 56 -11.24 0.81 -18.95
N LEU A 57 -11.93 -0.33 -18.94
CA LEU A 57 -11.29 -1.61 -19.23
C LEU A 57 -10.92 -1.66 -20.72
N PRO A 58 -9.61 -1.76 -21.07
CA PRO A 58 -9.19 -1.82 -22.45
C PRO A 58 -9.58 -3.15 -23.11
N ALA A 59 -9.77 -3.13 -24.43
CA ALA A 59 -9.95 -4.36 -25.19
C ALA A 59 -8.73 -5.30 -25.02
N GLY A 60 -8.99 -6.59 -24.88
CA GLY A 60 -7.96 -7.60 -24.66
C GLY A 60 -7.43 -7.69 -23.23
N VAL A 61 -8.08 -7.02 -22.30
CA VAL A 61 -7.82 -7.13 -20.85
C VAL A 61 -9.01 -7.75 -20.14
N ARG A 62 -8.76 -8.75 -19.30
CA ARG A 62 -9.74 -9.36 -18.39
C ARG A 62 -9.59 -8.77 -16.99
N SER A 63 -10.69 -8.67 -16.27
CA SER A 63 -10.71 -8.29 -14.85
C SER A 63 -11.36 -9.36 -13.99
N GLU A 64 -10.87 -9.49 -12.75
CA GLU A 64 -11.46 -10.31 -11.70
C GLU A 64 -11.42 -9.47 -10.41
N ALA A 65 -12.60 -9.09 -9.92
CA ALA A 65 -12.72 -8.21 -8.76
C ALA A 65 -12.87 -9.00 -7.46
N ASP A 66 -12.50 -8.37 -6.34
CA ASP A 66 -12.70 -8.84 -4.97
C ASP A 66 -12.14 -10.26 -4.71
N VAL A 67 -10.98 -10.55 -5.30
CA VAL A 67 -10.27 -11.81 -5.06
C VAL A 67 -9.70 -11.79 -3.64
N VAL A 68 -10.09 -12.74 -2.79
CA VAL A 68 -9.55 -12.89 -1.43
C VAL A 68 -8.10 -13.35 -1.51
N TYR A 69 -7.15 -12.52 -1.03
CA TYR A 69 -5.74 -12.89 -0.98
C TYR A 69 -5.28 -13.34 0.41
N ALA A 70 -5.96 -12.89 1.45
CA ALA A 70 -5.71 -13.34 2.83
C ALA A 70 -7.00 -13.33 3.65
N THR A 71 -7.09 -14.24 4.61
CA THR A 71 -8.16 -14.29 5.60
C THR A 71 -7.55 -14.21 6.98
N LEU A 72 -7.97 -13.21 7.76
CA LEU A 72 -7.58 -13.00 9.15
C LEU A 72 -8.71 -13.54 10.03
N PRO A 73 -8.55 -14.70 10.69
CA PRO A 73 -9.67 -15.34 11.39
C PRO A 73 -10.11 -14.59 12.64
N ASN A 74 -9.16 -13.90 13.30
CA ASN A 74 -9.36 -13.28 14.61
C ASN A 74 -8.86 -11.84 14.60
N THR A 75 -9.72 -10.89 14.24
CA THR A 75 -9.45 -9.46 14.42
C THR A 75 -10.39 -8.92 15.51
N PRO A 76 -10.15 -7.70 16.03
CA PRO A 76 -11.11 -7.04 16.93
C PRO A 76 -12.52 -6.90 16.33
N TYR A 77 -12.64 -7.01 15.00
CA TYR A 77 -13.91 -6.89 14.26
C TYR A 77 -14.43 -8.23 13.74
N GLY A 78 -13.90 -9.35 14.21
CA GLY A 78 -14.23 -10.70 13.77
C GLY A 78 -13.34 -11.17 12.59
N LYS A 79 -13.86 -12.12 11.80
CA LYS A 79 -13.18 -12.62 10.60
C LYS A 79 -13.04 -11.49 9.57
N ARG A 80 -11.85 -11.30 9.06
CA ARG A 80 -11.51 -10.27 8.04
C ARG A 80 -10.94 -10.91 6.79
N GLU A 81 -11.57 -10.70 5.66
CA GLU A 81 -11.04 -11.05 4.35
C GLU A 81 -10.45 -9.80 3.69
N LEU A 82 -9.25 -9.93 3.15
CA LEU A 82 -8.54 -8.89 2.43
C LEU A 82 -8.56 -9.21 0.94
N HIS A 83 -8.87 -8.22 0.11
CA HIS A 83 -9.19 -8.40 -1.31
C HIS A 83 -8.24 -7.64 -2.22
N LEU A 84 -8.13 -8.12 -3.45
CA LEU A 84 -7.49 -7.43 -4.55
C LEU A 84 -8.33 -7.54 -5.83
N ASP A 85 -8.14 -6.59 -6.74
CA ASP A 85 -8.73 -6.67 -8.09
C ASP A 85 -7.60 -6.94 -9.10
N LEU A 86 -7.78 -7.94 -9.95
CA LEU A 86 -6.82 -8.36 -10.96
C LEU A 86 -7.23 -7.90 -12.35
N PHE A 87 -6.23 -7.44 -13.11
CA PHE A 87 -6.36 -7.13 -14.54
C PHE A 87 -5.23 -7.85 -15.28
N ARG A 88 -5.55 -8.53 -16.38
CA ARG A 88 -4.57 -9.34 -17.11
C ARG A 88 -4.86 -9.40 -18.60
N PRO A 89 -3.83 -9.55 -19.45
CA PRO A 89 -4.05 -9.81 -20.87
C PRO A 89 -4.92 -11.05 -21.08
N GLU A 90 -5.83 -11.00 -22.06
CA GLU A 90 -6.64 -12.15 -22.47
C GLU A 90 -5.82 -13.22 -23.16
N LYS A 91 -4.76 -12.83 -23.87
CA LYS A 91 -3.86 -13.75 -24.56
C LYS A 91 -3.17 -14.66 -23.55
N PRO A 92 -3.09 -15.98 -23.83
CA PRO A 92 -2.24 -16.86 -23.04
C PRO A 92 -0.79 -16.38 -23.03
N GLY A 93 -0.14 -16.50 -21.87
CA GLY A 93 1.25 -16.07 -21.73
C GLY A 93 1.73 -16.22 -20.29
N LYS A 94 2.96 -15.81 -20.04
CA LYS A 94 3.57 -15.65 -18.71
C LYS A 94 4.01 -14.20 -18.63
N TYR A 95 3.38 -13.42 -17.75
CA TYR A 95 3.52 -11.97 -17.70
C TYR A 95 4.16 -11.52 -16.39
N PRO A 96 5.00 -10.48 -16.40
CA PRO A 96 5.36 -9.79 -15.17
C PRO A 96 4.09 -9.26 -14.49
N VAL A 97 4.12 -9.15 -13.16
CA VAL A 97 3.00 -8.59 -12.40
C VAL A 97 3.40 -7.33 -11.65
N LEU A 98 2.50 -6.35 -11.61
CA LEU A 98 2.59 -5.14 -10.82
C LEU A 98 1.49 -5.11 -9.75
N LEU A 99 1.88 -5.10 -8.48
CA LEU A 99 0.99 -4.86 -7.35
C LEU A 99 0.89 -3.36 -7.10
N LEU A 100 -0.34 -2.80 -7.07
CA LEU A 100 -0.61 -1.39 -6.88
C LEU A 100 -1.18 -1.13 -5.49
N VAL A 101 -0.52 -0.24 -4.72
CA VAL A 101 -0.85 0.10 -3.33
C VAL A 101 -1.33 1.55 -3.27
N HIS A 102 -2.60 1.74 -2.94
CA HIS A 102 -3.21 3.06 -2.94
C HIS A 102 -2.70 3.99 -1.83
N GLY A 103 -2.78 5.29 -2.08
CA GLY A 103 -2.52 6.33 -1.09
C GLY A 103 -3.73 6.64 -0.19
N GLY A 104 -3.59 7.69 0.61
CA GLY A 104 -4.64 8.17 1.52
C GLY A 104 -4.18 8.30 2.96
N GLY A 105 -2.86 8.56 3.17
CA GLY A 105 -2.28 8.83 4.49
C GLY A 105 -2.42 7.65 5.46
N TRP A 106 -2.33 6.41 4.97
CA TRP A 106 -2.51 5.17 5.76
C TRP A 106 -3.87 5.07 6.49
N ARG A 107 -4.77 6.00 6.26
CA ARG A 107 -6.02 6.19 7.00
C ARG A 107 -7.27 6.03 6.14
N SER A 108 -7.21 6.49 4.90
CA SER A 108 -8.33 6.52 3.96
C SER A 108 -7.92 6.03 2.56
N GLY A 109 -8.83 6.11 1.60
CA GLY A 109 -8.62 5.55 0.27
C GLY A 109 -9.07 4.10 0.17
N ASN A 110 -8.95 3.53 -1.02
CA ASN A 110 -9.23 2.12 -1.28
C ASN A 110 -8.63 1.67 -2.63
N LYS A 111 -8.57 0.36 -2.85
CA LYS A 111 -7.98 -0.27 -4.03
C LYS A 111 -8.54 0.23 -5.38
N SER A 112 -9.79 0.72 -5.42
CA SER A 112 -10.41 1.18 -6.67
C SER A 112 -9.79 2.47 -7.22
N MET A 113 -9.05 3.22 -6.41
CA MET A 113 -8.37 4.44 -6.85
C MET A 113 -7.29 4.19 -7.89
N ASP A 114 -6.67 3.02 -7.85
CA ASP A 114 -5.59 2.62 -8.76
C ASP A 114 -6.09 1.79 -9.96
N ILE A 115 -7.40 1.50 -10.05
CA ILE A 115 -7.97 0.73 -11.18
C ILE A 115 -7.62 1.36 -12.54
N PRO A 116 -7.71 2.69 -12.75
CA PRO A 116 -7.33 3.26 -14.04
C PRO A 116 -5.87 2.97 -14.43
N LEU A 117 -4.92 3.10 -13.49
CA LEU A 117 -3.51 2.75 -13.72
C LEU A 117 -3.35 1.26 -14.04
N ALA A 118 -3.96 0.40 -13.22
CA ALA A 118 -3.91 -1.04 -13.39
C ALA A 118 -4.41 -1.48 -14.77
N GLN A 119 -5.53 -0.93 -15.22
CA GLN A 119 -6.11 -1.24 -16.52
C GLN A 119 -5.20 -0.84 -17.68
N GLN A 120 -4.62 0.37 -17.64
CA GLN A 120 -3.75 0.85 -18.72
C GLN A 120 -2.42 0.07 -18.77
N ILE A 121 -1.85 -0.28 -17.62
CA ILE A 121 -0.61 -1.08 -17.56
C ILE A 121 -0.88 -2.53 -17.98
N ALA A 122 -2.04 -3.10 -17.64
CA ALA A 122 -2.42 -4.44 -18.10
C ALA A 122 -2.51 -4.52 -19.64
N ALA A 123 -3.00 -3.47 -20.31
CA ALA A 123 -3.03 -3.36 -21.77
C ALA A 123 -1.63 -3.35 -22.41
N LYS A 124 -0.57 -3.05 -21.63
CA LYS A 124 0.83 -3.06 -22.06
C LYS A 124 1.54 -4.40 -21.84
N GLY A 125 0.79 -5.45 -21.48
CA GLY A 125 1.32 -6.81 -21.35
C GLY A 125 1.83 -7.15 -19.95
N TYR A 126 1.18 -6.63 -18.94
CA TYR A 126 1.42 -6.96 -17.53
C TYR A 126 0.18 -7.61 -16.91
N VAL A 127 0.35 -8.42 -15.90
CA VAL A 127 -0.71 -8.64 -14.92
C VAL A 127 -0.63 -7.51 -13.91
N THR A 128 -1.76 -6.95 -13.49
CA THR A 128 -1.80 -5.92 -12.46
C THR A 128 -2.80 -6.28 -11.39
N ALA A 129 -2.52 -5.90 -10.15
CA ALA A 129 -3.38 -6.13 -9.01
C ALA A 129 -3.48 -4.88 -8.15
N THR A 130 -4.69 -4.33 -7.97
CA THR A 130 -4.91 -3.27 -6.98
C THR A 130 -5.27 -3.90 -5.64
N VAL A 131 -4.58 -3.53 -4.56
CA VAL A 131 -4.68 -4.22 -3.26
C VAL A 131 -5.38 -3.40 -2.19
N GLU A 132 -6.29 -4.05 -1.48
CA GLU A 132 -6.80 -3.58 -0.20
C GLU A 132 -5.79 -3.92 0.91
N HIS A 133 -5.62 -3.03 1.88
CA HIS A 133 -4.85 -3.27 3.10
C HIS A 133 -5.56 -2.62 4.29
N ARG A 134 -5.26 -3.07 5.51
CA ARG A 134 -5.84 -2.46 6.71
C ARG A 134 -5.35 -1.04 6.90
N LEU A 135 -6.29 -0.12 7.10
CA LEU A 135 -6.04 1.30 7.35
C LEU A 135 -5.93 1.57 8.87
N SER A 136 -5.34 2.69 9.25
CA SER A 136 -5.10 3.03 10.66
C SER A 136 -6.34 3.04 11.57
N PRO A 137 -7.58 3.35 11.09
CA PRO A 137 -8.76 3.16 11.91
C PRO A 137 -9.07 1.70 12.24
N GLU A 138 -8.65 0.76 11.38
CA GLU A 138 -8.82 -0.68 11.57
C GLU A 138 -7.66 -1.30 12.35
N ALA A 139 -6.43 -0.99 11.95
CA ALA A 139 -5.22 -1.53 12.59
C ALA A 139 -4.02 -0.58 12.39
N LEU A 140 -3.24 -0.42 13.46
CA LEU A 140 -2.03 0.41 13.45
C LEU A 140 -0.87 -0.28 12.71
N TYR A 141 0.19 0.49 12.44
CA TYR A 141 1.48 -0.06 11.99
C TYR A 141 1.93 -1.22 12.91
N PRO A 142 2.44 -2.34 12.36
CA PRO A 142 2.79 -2.58 10.95
C PRO A 142 1.75 -3.39 10.13
N ALA A 143 0.47 -3.45 10.54
CA ALA A 143 -0.54 -4.32 9.94
C ALA A 143 -0.61 -4.22 8.40
N ALA A 144 -0.63 -3.01 7.83
CA ALA A 144 -0.65 -2.81 6.38
C ALA A 144 0.56 -3.41 5.66
N VAL A 145 1.74 -3.42 6.31
CA VAL A 145 2.96 -4.04 5.74
C VAL A 145 2.78 -5.55 5.60
N TYR A 146 2.24 -6.20 6.63
CA TYR A 146 1.95 -7.63 6.61
C TYR A 146 0.93 -7.99 5.53
N ASP A 147 -0.13 -7.18 5.39
CA ASP A 147 -1.17 -7.36 4.39
C ASP A 147 -0.59 -7.31 2.97
N ILE A 148 0.23 -6.30 2.67
CA ILE A 148 0.82 -6.12 1.34
C ILE A 148 1.82 -7.24 1.03
N LYS A 149 2.65 -7.66 1.98
CA LYS A 149 3.53 -8.83 1.82
C LYS A 149 2.73 -10.11 1.57
N ALA A 150 1.59 -10.30 2.26
CA ALA A 150 0.68 -11.42 1.99
C ALA A 150 0.11 -11.36 0.56
N ALA A 151 -0.21 -10.17 0.04
CA ALA A 151 -0.67 -10.01 -1.35
C ALA A 151 0.42 -10.39 -2.36
N VAL A 152 1.68 -10.01 -2.12
CA VAL A 152 2.83 -10.46 -2.97
C VAL A 152 2.94 -11.98 -2.95
N ARG A 153 2.89 -12.60 -1.75
CA ARG A 153 2.92 -14.07 -1.61
C ARG A 153 1.76 -14.74 -2.34
N PHE A 154 0.55 -14.17 -2.25
CA PHE A 154 -0.63 -14.68 -2.96
C PHE A 154 -0.45 -14.67 -4.47
N LEU A 155 0.08 -13.58 -5.05
CA LEU A 155 0.34 -13.48 -6.49
C LEU A 155 1.36 -14.53 -6.93
N ARG A 156 2.42 -14.76 -6.16
CA ARG A 156 3.44 -15.78 -6.43
C ARG A 156 2.87 -17.19 -6.31
N ALA A 157 2.10 -17.49 -5.27
CA ALA A 157 1.45 -18.78 -5.06
C ALA A 157 0.45 -19.14 -6.17
N ASN A 158 -0.22 -18.14 -6.72
CA ASN A 158 -1.24 -18.30 -7.75
C ASN A 158 -0.74 -17.94 -9.17
N ALA A 159 0.58 -17.89 -9.38
CA ALA A 159 1.20 -17.47 -10.62
C ALA A 159 0.66 -18.22 -11.85
N LYS A 160 0.51 -19.55 -11.75
CA LYS A 160 -0.05 -20.38 -12.83
C LYS A 160 -1.50 -20.01 -13.14
N LYS A 161 -2.33 -19.79 -12.12
CA LYS A 161 -3.76 -19.45 -12.28
C LYS A 161 -3.94 -18.13 -13.03
N TYR A 162 -3.10 -17.16 -12.75
CA TYR A 162 -3.24 -15.81 -13.26
C TYR A 162 -2.28 -15.45 -14.40
N ASN A 163 -1.53 -16.43 -14.93
CA ASN A 163 -0.55 -16.22 -16.00
C ASN A 163 0.61 -15.29 -15.59
N ILE A 164 1.00 -15.32 -14.31
CA ILE A 164 2.07 -14.52 -13.75
C ILE A 164 3.43 -15.21 -13.92
N ASP A 165 4.47 -14.42 -14.16
CA ASP A 165 5.86 -14.83 -13.94
C ASP A 165 6.22 -14.63 -12.46
N PRO A 166 6.36 -15.69 -11.64
CA PRO A 166 6.61 -15.55 -10.20
C PRO A 166 7.97 -14.93 -9.87
N ASP A 167 8.88 -14.85 -10.84
CA ASP A 167 10.21 -14.27 -10.71
C ASP A 167 10.25 -12.80 -11.18
N LYS A 168 9.11 -12.26 -11.64
CA LYS A 168 8.97 -10.91 -12.17
C LYS A 168 7.79 -10.16 -11.52
N ILE A 169 7.90 -9.94 -10.22
CA ILE A 169 6.90 -9.22 -9.42
C ILE A 169 7.43 -7.82 -9.10
N ALA A 170 6.72 -6.80 -9.50
CA ALA A 170 6.96 -5.42 -9.09
C ALA A 170 5.89 -4.93 -8.13
N ILE A 171 6.23 -3.94 -7.34
CA ILE A 171 5.31 -3.22 -6.47
C ILE A 171 5.36 -1.73 -6.77
N MET A 172 4.20 -1.09 -6.83
CA MET A 172 4.10 0.35 -6.88
C MET A 172 3.18 0.86 -5.79
N GLY A 173 3.38 2.10 -5.40
CA GLY A 173 2.42 2.76 -4.56
C GLY A 173 2.46 4.27 -4.72
N SER A 174 1.36 4.92 -4.30
CA SER A 174 1.20 6.36 -4.37
C SER A 174 1.07 6.96 -2.96
N SER A 175 1.80 8.06 -2.67
CA SER A 175 1.75 8.73 -1.35
C SER A 175 2.06 7.76 -0.20
N ALA A 176 1.14 7.57 0.75
CA ALA A 176 1.26 6.53 1.78
C ALA A 176 1.49 5.12 1.21
N GLY A 177 0.87 4.81 0.07
CA GLY A 177 1.12 3.57 -0.67
C GLY A 177 2.54 3.50 -1.23
N GLY A 178 3.12 4.63 -1.67
CA GLY A 178 4.52 4.73 -2.14
C GLY A 178 5.50 4.39 -1.02
N GLN A 179 5.29 4.96 0.16
CA GLN A 179 6.06 4.59 1.35
C GLN A 179 5.92 3.10 1.68
N LEU A 180 4.68 2.54 1.66
CA LEU A 180 4.44 1.13 1.92
C LEU A 180 5.10 0.23 0.87
N ALA A 181 4.99 0.57 -0.41
CA ALA A 181 5.63 -0.17 -1.50
C ALA A 181 7.15 -0.18 -1.37
N SER A 182 7.74 0.99 -1.05
CA SER A 182 9.18 1.14 -0.82
C SER A 182 9.64 0.35 0.40
N LEU A 183 8.87 0.36 1.51
CA LEU A 183 9.21 -0.42 2.70
C LEU A 183 9.12 -1.92 2.42
N VAL A 184 8.04 -2.39 1.78
CA VAL A 184 7.88 -3.81 1.42
C VAL A 184 9.01 -4.27 0.51
N GLY A 185 9.34 -3.49 -0.53
CA GLY A 185 10.38 -3.83 -1.49
C GLY A 185 11.80 -3.80 -0.91
N ALA A 186 12.09 -2.87 0.02
CA ALA A 186 13.39 -2.78 0.66
C ALA A 186 13.60 -3.79 1.81
N THR A 187 12.53 -4.45 2.28
CA THR A 187 12.57 -5.38 3.43
C THR A 187 12.45 -6.85 3.04
N ALA A 188 13.00 -7.25 1.87
CA ALA A 188 13.12 -8.63 1.48
C ALA A 188 13.86 -9.45 2.56
N GLY A 189 13.26 -10.55 3.02
CA GLY A 189 13.84 -11.45 4.02
C GLY A 189 13.93 -10.89 5.45
N VAL A 190 13.42 -9.69 5.72
CA VAL A 190 13.40 -9.12 7.08
C VAL A 190 12.21 -9.69 7.86
N LYS A 191 12.46 -10.73 8.65
CA LYS A 191 11.44 -11.55 9.33
C LYS A 191 10.38 -10.76 10.07
N LYS A 192 10.74 -9.66 10.74
CA LYS A 192 9.79 -8.85 11.53
C LYS A 192 8.67 -8.21 10.68
N PHE A 193 8.87 -8.09 9.37
CA PHE A 193 7.90 -7.51 8.44
C PHE A 193 7.10 -8.54 7.65
N GLU A 194 7.43 -9.84 7.76
CA GLU A 194 6.77 -10.85 6.95
C GLU A 194 5.30 -11.08 7.34
N GLY A 195 4.96 -10.96 8.63
CA GLY A 195 3.65 -11.38 9.09
C GLY A 195 3.40 -12.88 8.90
N ASN A 196 2.19 -13.30 9.25
CA ASN A 196 1.75 -14.69 9.08
C ASN A 196 0.51 -14.81 8.18
N GLU A 197 0.08 -13.71 7.58
CA GLU A 197 -1.09 -13.63 6.72
C GLU A 197 -0.81 -14.30 5.38
N GLY A 198 -1.73 -15.14 4.91
CA GLY A 198 -1.74 -15.78 3.57
C GLY A 198 -0.43 -16.42 3.15
N ASN A 199 -0.45 -17.55 2.54
CA ASN A 199 0.67 -18.22 1.81
C ASN A 199 2.10 -18.01 2.40
N PRO A 200 2.35 -18.24 3.70
CA PRO A 200 3.62 -17.88 4.36
C PRO A 200 4.82 -18.70 3.83
N GLU A 201 4.58 -19.79 3.10
CA GLU A 201 5.59 -20.63 2.45
C GLU A 201 6.18 -20.01 1.17
N PHE A 202 5.57 -18.94 0.64
CA PHE A 202 6.07 -18.21 -0.53
C PHE A 202 6.86 -16.96 -0.13
N SER A 203 7.81 -16.56 -0.97
CA SER A 203 8.55 -15.31 -0.76
C SER A 203 7.68 -14.07 -1.03
N SER A 204 7.85 -13.03 -0.21
CA SER A 204 7.28 -11.69 -0.42
C SER A 204 8.22 -10.74 -1.18
N ASP A 205 9.35 -11.23 -1.70
CA ASP A 205 10.33 -10.41 -2.41
C ASP A 205 9.76 -9.88 -3.72
N VAL A 206 10.18 -8.68 -4.10
CA VAL A 206 9.84 -8.06 -5.37
C VAL A 206 11.09 -7.70 -6.16
N GLN A 207 10.97 -7.58 -7.48
CA GLN A 207 12.08 -7.36 -8.39
C GLN A 207 12.16 -5.92 -8.90
N ALA A 208 11.16 -5.09 -8.60
CA ALA A 208 11.17 -3.66 -8.90
C ALA A 208 10.23 -2.89 -7.97
N ILE A 209 10.55 -1.64 -7.69
CA ILE A 209 9.75 -0.72 -6.89
C ILE A 209 9.42 0.50 -7.72
N ILE A 210 8.18 0.99 -7.65
CA ILE A 210 7.79 2.31 -8.16
C ILE A 210 7.23 3.10 -6.99
N ASP A 211 7.90 4.16 -6.63
CA ASP A 211 7.50 5.11 -5.60
C ASP A 211 6.93 6.37 -6.24
N MET A 212 5.66 6.63 -6.00
CA MET A 212 4.96 7.80 -6.51
C MET A 212 4.62 8.75 -5.36
N ASP A 213 5.43 9.77 -5.16
CA ASP A 213 5.32 10.72 -4.04
C ASP A 213 5.27 10.05 -2.65
N GLY A 214 5.95 8.93 -2.47
CA GLY A 214 6.09 8.25 -1.19
C GLY A 214 7.20 8.86 -0.34
N ILE A 215 7.06 8.77 0.98
CA ILE A 215 8.05 9.24 1.93
C ILE A 215 9.00 8.10 2.26
N LEU A 216 10.29 8.26 2.02
CA LEU A 216 11.30 7.25 2.38
C LEU A 216 11.90 7.45 3.77
N ASP A 217 11.79 8.64 4.34
CA ASP A 217 12.35 8.98 5.64
C ASP A 217 11.35 9.77 6.48
N PHE A 218 10.79 9.11 7.49
CA PHE A 218 9.90 9.76 8.46
C PHE A 218 10.64 10.63 9.48
N THR A 219 11.98 10.55 9.52
CA THR A 219 12.80 11.38 10.43
C THR A 219 13.13 12.73 9.81
N ASP A 220 12.83 12.93 8.52
CA ASP A 220 12.98 14.23 7.88
C ASP A 220 12.15 15.30 8.62
N PRO A 221 12.75 16.45 8.97
CA PRO A 221 12.04 17.50 9.69
C PRO A 221 10.75 17.98 9.02
N ASN A 222 10.66 17.91 7.68
CA ASN A 222 9.45 18.24 6.94
C ASN A 222 8.30 17.27 7.22
N GLU A 223 8.61 16.07 7.72
CA GLU A 223 7.62 15.05 8.10
C GLU A 223 7.41 14.97 9.62
N SER A 224 8.48 14.83 10.40
CA SER A 224 8.40 14.64 11.84
C SER A 224 8.00 15.89 12.62
N ALA A 225 8.35 17.09 12.13
CA ALA A 225 8.06 18.36 12.82
C ALA A 225 6.57 18.72 12.88
N LYS A 226 5.73 18.09 12.06
CA LYS A 226 4.28 18.37 12.03
C LYS A 226 3.50 17.81 13.22
N ASP A 227 4.12 16.92 13.98
CA ASP A 227 3.49 16.28 15.14
C ASP A 227 3.71 17.01 16.46
N THR A 228 4.16 18.25 16.40
CA THR A 228 4.34 19.10 17.62
C THR A 228 3.05 19.73 18.11
N ASP A 229 1.99 19.78 17.27
CA ASP A 229 0.70 20.32 17.66
C ASP A 229 -0.25 19.19 18.11
N PRO A 230 -0.57 19.08 19.42
CA PRO A 230 -1.44 18.03 19.93
C PRO A 230 -2.88 18.12 19.42
N THR A 231 -3.27 19.26 18.85
CA THR A 231 -4.62 19.48 18.30
C THR A 231 -4.75 19.07 16.83
N ARG A 232 -3.63 18.89 16.13
CA ARG A 232 -3.57 18.54 14.70
C ARG A 232 -2.65 17.34 14.47
N ARG A 233 -3.12 16.17 14.88
CA ARG A 233 -2.38 14.93 14.66
C ARG A 233 -2.17 14.68 13.17
N SER A 234 -0.92 14.36 12.79
CA SER A 234 -0.59 13.99 11.41
C SER A 234 -1.17 12.61 11.05
N ALA A 235 -1.18 12.30 9.75
CA ALA A 235 -1.53 10.97 9.28
C ALA A 235 -0.58 9.89 9.84
N GLY A 236 0.71 10.23 9.99
CA GLY A 236 1.71 9.37 10.63
C GLY A 236 1.35 9.08 12.09
N THR A 237 1.01 10.11 12.89
CA THR A 237 0.59 9.92 14.29
C THR A 237 -0.61 8.97 14.41
N PHE A 238 -1.59 9.08 13.49
CA PHE A 238 -2.72 8.14 13.48
C PHE A 238 -2.27 6.72 13.11
N TRP A 239 -1.35 6.56 12.18
CA TRP A 239 -0.88 5.25 11.73
C TRP A 239 0.00 4.55 12.76
N PHE A 240 0.90 5.30 13.42
CA PHE A 240 1.77 4.76 14.48
C PHE A 240 1.07 4.64 15.83
N GLY A 241 -0.04 5.34 16.04
CA GLY A 241 -0.72 5.47 17.31
C GLY A 241 0.04 6.37 18.32
N ALA A 242 1.12 7.03 17.89
CA ALA A 242 1.97 7.89 18.70
C ALA A 242 2.68 8.93 17.82
N THR A 243 3.00 10.09 18.36
CA THR A 243 3.84 11.11 17.73
C THR A 243 5.29 10.62 17.60
N PHE A 244 6.09 11.28 16.73
CA PHE A 244 7.52 10.99 16.65
C PHE A 244 8.24 11.15 18.00
N LYS A 245 7.84 12.15 18.79
CA LYS A 245 8.43 12.38 20.12
C LYS A 245 8.11 11.27 21.12
N GLU A 246 6.91 10.67 21.02
CA GLU A 246 6.45 9.62 21.94
C GLU A 246 7.00 8.24 21.60
N ALA A 247 7.19 7.93 20.30
CA ALA A 247 7.64 6.62 19.85
C ALA A 247 8.55 6.73 18.59
N PRO A 248 9.73 7.39 18.70
CA PRO A 248 10.61 7.62 17.55
C PRO A 248 11.05 6.34 16.87
N GLU A 249 11.17 5.23 17.61
CA GLU A 249 11.58 3.93 17.10
C GLU A 249 10.61 3.38 16.02
N LYS A 250 9.29 3.63 16.15
CA LYS A 250 8.31 3.21 15.17
C LYS A 250 8.45 3.98 13.84
N TRP A 251 8.67 5.28 13.94
CA TRP A 251 8.86 6.16 12.79
C TRP A 251 10.14 5.84 12.04
N ILE A 252 11.24 5.62 12.78
CA ILE A 252 12.52 5.18 12.22
C ILE A 252 12.35 3.82 11.57
N GLU A 253 11.73 2.85 12.25
CA GLU A 253 11.51 1.50 11.74
C GLU A 253 10.68 1.48 10.46
N ALA A 254 9.66 2.33 10.34
CA ALA A 254 8.82 2.41 9.16
C ALA A 254 9.45 3.20 8.00
N SER A 255 10.61 3.82 8.19
CA SER A 255 11.31 4.57 7.15
C SER A 255 12.03 3.63 6.19
N PRO A 256 11.62 3.55 4.90
CA PRO A 256 12.26 2.68 3.90
C PRO A 256 13.78 2.89 3.80
N ILE A 257 14.26 4.12 3.98
CA ILE A 257 15.69 4.47 3.90
C ILE A 257 16.56 3.62 4.81
N GLN A 258 16.04 3.12 5.93
CA GLN A 258 16.77 2.27 6.88
C GLN A 258 17.12 0.89 6.30
N TYR A 259 16.46 0.48 5.22
CA TYR A 259 16.60 -0.85 4.63
C TYR A 259 17.15 -0.81 3.20
N ILE A 260 17.25 0.38 2.60
CA ILE A 260 17.82 0.54 1.26
C ILE A 260 19.31 0.21 1.30
N GLY A 261 19.75 -0.74 0.45
CA GLY A 261 21.12 -1.23 0.41
C GLY A 261 21.34 -2.20 -0.76
N LYS A 262 22.37 -3.01 -0.69
CA LYS A 262 22.86 -3.87 -1.78
C LYS A 262 21.84 -4.90 -2.32
N PHE A 263 20.78 -5.20 -1.58
CA PHE A 263 19.75 -6.16 -1.98
C PHE A 263 18.43 -5.48 -2.39
N THR A 264 18.38 -4.16 -2.37
CA THR A 264 17.22 -3.40 -2.83
C THR A 264 17.06 -3.57 -4.34
N PRO A 265 15.85 -3.88 -4.83
CA PRO A 265 15.62 -3.94 -6.27
C PRO A 265 15.69 -2.54 -6.92
N PRO A 266 15.75 -2.44 -8.26
CA PRO A 266 15.64 -1.17 -8.98
C PRO A 266 14.43 -0.36 -8.54
N ILE A 267 14.59 0.97 -8.45
CA ILE A 267 13.52 1.91 -8.02
C ILE A 267 13.29 2.99 -9.06
N LEU A 268 12.02 3.19 -9.43
CA LEU A 268 11.53 4.38 -10.12
C LEU A 268 10.88 5.32 -9.11
N PHE A 269 11.30 6.58 -9.11
CA PHE A 269 10.65 7.67 -8.37
C PHE A 269 9.88 8.57 -9.35
N ILE A 270 8.57 8.73 -9.13
CA ILE A 270 7.75 9.70 -9.85
C ILE A 270 7.23 10.71 -8.84
N ASN A 271 7.68 11.95 -8.95
CA ASN A 271 7.41 12.96 -7.95
C ASN A 271 6.61 14.14 -8.53
N SER A 272 5.70 14.66 -7.70
CA SER A 272 5.15 16.00 -7.88
C SER A 272 6.22 17.09 -7.67
N ALA A 273 5.85 18.33 -7.94
CA ALA A 273 6.72 19.48 -7.67
C ALA A 273 6.87 19.82 -6.18
N LEU A 274 6.29 19.04 -5.27
CA LEU A 274 6.26 19.32 -3.83
C LEU A 274 7.43 18.67 -3.10
N PRO A 275 8.45 19.44 -2.63
CA PRO A 275 9.69 18.90 -2.02
C PRO A 275 9.43 17.97 -0.83
N ARG A 276 8.34 18.17 -0.11
CA ARG A 276 7.95 17.31 1.02
C ARG A 276 7.95 15.82 0.66
N PHE A 277 7.47 15.49 -0.53
CA PHE A 277 7.38 14.10 -0.99
C PHE A 277 8.68 13.57 -1.58
N HIS A 278 9.77 14.33 -1.41
CA HIS A 278 11.12 13.89 -1.76
C HIS A 278 11.93 13.45 -0.52
N ALA A 279 11.30 13.42 0.67
CA ALA A 279 11.95 13.06 1.93
C ALA A 279 12.62 11.68 1.85
N GLY A 280 13.95 11.64 2.01
CA GLY A 280 14.78 10.45 1.93
C GLY A 280 15.13 9.96 0.51
N ARG A 281 14.49 10.45 -0.56
CA ARG A 281 14.70 10.01 -1.95
C ARG A 281 16.16 10.19 -2.41
N ASP A 282 16.70 11.38 -2.25
CA ASP A 282 18.05 11.70 -2.75
C ASP A 282 19.11 10.91 -1.99
N SER A 283 18.92 10.70 -0.69
CA SER A 283 19.76 9.82 0.13
C SER A 283 19.66 8.36 -0.33
N ALA A 284 18.46 7.89 -0.66
CA ALA A 284 18.25 6.56 -1.21
C ALA A 284 19.00 6.36 -2.52
N ILE A 285 18.93 7.34 -3.45
CA ILE A 285 19.63 7.30 -4.74
C ILE A 285 21.15 7.21 -4.54
N LEU A 286 21.71 7.95 -3.57
CA LEU A 286 23.14 7.85 -3.25
C LEU A 286 23.53 6.44 -2.79
N ILE A 287 22.68 5.79 -1.98
CA ILE A 287 22.92 4.42 -1.52
C ILE A 287 22.79 3.43 -2.69
N LEU A 288 21.76 3.56 -3.53
CA LEU A 288 21.55 2.71 -4.71
C LEU A 288 22.74 2.80 -5.67
N ASN A 289 23.20 4.03 -5.97
CA ASN A 289 24.37 4.27 -6.83
C ASN A 289 25.64 3.61 -6.28
N LYS A 290 25.87 3.68 -4.95
CA LYS A 290 27.01 3.00 -4.30
C LYS A 290 26.99 1.49 -4.52
N HIS A 291 25.81 0.91 -4.67
CA HIS A 291 25.63 -0.53 -4.91
C HIS A 291 25.38 -0.89 -6.38
N HIS A 292 25.50 0.07 -7.30
CA HIS A 292 25.26 -0.10 -8.75
C HIS A 292 23.84 -0.59 -9.05
N ILE A 293 22.87 -0.21 -8.23
CA ILE A 293 21.46 -0.53 -8.42
C ILE A 293 20.80 0.56 -9.23
N TYR A 294 20.08 0.16 -10.28
CA TYR A 294 19.40 1.11 -11.17
C TYR A 294 18.31 1.88 -10.43
N SER A 295 18.31 3.20 -10.60
CA SER A 295 17.21 4.06 -10.18
C SER A 295 16.94 5.14 -11.22
N GLU A 296 15.69 5.56 -11.31
CA GLU A 296 15.21 6.58 -12.25
C GLU A 296 14.33 7.58 -11.52
N VAL A 297 14.36 8.84 -11.90
CA VAL A 297 13.58 9.92 -11.28
C VAL A 297 12.88 10.74 -12.35
N HIS A 298 11.57 10.87 -12.23
CA HIS A 298 10.75 11.81 -12.99
C HIS A 298 10.05 12.77 -12.02
N THR A 299 10.47 14.04 -12.04
CA THR A 299 9.73 15.08 -11.32
C THR A 299 8.89 15.83 -12.34
N ILE A 300 7.57 15.82 -12.13
CA ILE A 300 6.61 16.47 -13.02
C ILE A 300 6.37 17.89 -12.48
N PRO A 301 6.82 18.94 -13.19
CA PRO A 301 6.69 20.31 -12.70
C PRO A 301 5.23 20.77 -12.69
N ASN A 302 4.91 21.69 -11.79
CA ASN A 302 3.57 22.30 -11.67
C ASN A 302 2.43 21.28 -11.55
N THR A 303 2.63 20.27 -10.70
CA THR A 303 1.62 19.24 -10.43
C THR A 303 1.17 19.25 -8.98
N PRO A 304 -0.11 18.93 -8.71
CA PRO A 304 -0.56 18.65 -7.35
C PRO A 304 -0.03 17.28 -6.90
N HIS A 305 0.03 17.05 -5.57
CA HIS A 305 0.42 15.75 -5.02
C HIS A 305 -0.34 14.55 -5.64
N PRO A 306 -1.70 14.54 -5.76
CA PRO A 306 -2.41 13.39 -6.30
C PRO A 306 -2.50 13.39 -7.84
N PHE A 307 -1.42 13.77 -8.57
CA PHE A 307 -1.40 13.93 -10.03
C PHE A 307 -1.82 12.66 -10.79
N TRP A 308 -1.51 11.48 -10.28
CA TRP A 308 -1.86 10.19 -10.89
C TRP A 308 -3.36 9.91 -10.99
N LEU A 309 -4.19 10.69 -10.31
CA LEU A 309 -5.65 10.60 -10.37
C LEU A 309 -6.26 11.47 -11.49
N PHE A 310 -5.45 12.26 -12.18
CA PHE A 310 -5.94 13.31 -13.07
C PHE A 310 -5.20 13.39 -14.41
N HIS A 311 -5.97 13.63 -15.49
CA HIS A 311 -5.43 14.23 -16.68
C HIS A 311 -5.02 15.68 -16.38
N PRO A 312 -3.95 16.22 -17.03
CA PRO A 312 -3.18 15.61 -18.13
C PRO A 312 -1.98 14.77 -17.66
N TRP A 313 -1.76 14.58 -16.37
CA TRP A 313 -0.56 13.94 -15.82
C TRP A 313 -0.62 12.40 -15.83
N PHE A 314 -1.80 11.85 -15.97
CA PHE A 314 -2.02 10.39 -15.90
C PHE A 314 -1.27 9.63 -16.99
N GLU A 315 -1.39 10.04 -18.26
CA GLU A 315 -0.75 9.34 -19.37
C GLU A 315 0.79 9.37 -19.30
N PRO A 316 1.45 10.51 -19.03
CA PRO A 316 2.89 10.53 -18.77
C PRO A 316 3.29 9.59 -17.64
N THR A 317 2.51 9.53 -16.54
CA THR A 317 2.77 8.64 -15.42
C THR A 317 2.73 7.18 -15.84
N VAL A 318 1.70 6.76 -16.61
CA VAL A 318 1.61 5.40 -17.16
C VAL A 318 2.83 5.08 -18.01
N ASN A 319 3.27 5.99 -18.88
CA ASN A 319 4.41 5.79 -19.77
C ASN A 319 5.71 5.61 -18.96
N TYR A 320 6.01 6.48 -18.00
CA TYR A 320 7.19 6.33 -17.12
C TYR A 320 7.20 4.97 -16.40
N MET A 321 6.06 4.54 -15.89
CA MET A 321 5.95 3.24 -15.23
C MET A 321 6.22 2.08 -16.18
N VAL A 322 5.64 2.11 -17.39
CA VAL A 322 5.80 1.02 -18.37
C VAL A 322 7.24 0.98 -18.89
N ASP A 323 7.84 2.13 -19.24
CA ASP A 323 9.21 2.22 -19.74
C ASP A 323 10.22 1.67 -18.70
N PHE A 324 10.04 2.02 -17.41
CA PHE A 324 10.85 1.47 -16.34
C PHE A 324 10.66 -0.04 -16.18
N LEU A 325 9.41 -0.50 -16.11
CA LEU A 325 9.11 -1.93 -15.95
C LEU A 325 9.62 -2.78 -17.13
N ASP A 326 9.50 -2.27 -18.35
CA ASP A 326 10.03 -2.94 -19.55
C ASP A 326 11.56 -3.08 -19.47
N LYS A 327 12.24 -2.07 -18.96
CA LYS A 327 13.69 -2.06 -18.81
C LYS A 327 14.21 -3.03 -17.73
N VAL A 328 13.47 -3.21 -16.63
CA VAL A 328 13.96 -3.98 -15.48
C VAL A 328 13.36 -5.39 -15.36
N LEU A 329 12.21 -5.66 -16.04
CA LEU A 329 11.53 -6.95 -15.96
C LEU A 329 11.40 -7.70 -17.30
N LYS A 330 11.55 -7.04 -18.44
CA LYS A 330 11.51 -7.69 -19.76
C LYS A 330 12.89 -7.85 -20.35
#